data_58fa04980ef05298821d59722422065f
#
_entry.id   58fa04980ef05298821d59722422065f
#
_cell.length_a   1.000
_cell.length_b   1.000
_cell.length_c   1.000
_cell.angle_alpha   90.00
_cell.angle_beta   90.00
_cell.angle_gamma   90.00
#
_symmetry.space_group_name_H-M   'P 1'
#
loop_
_entity.id
_entity.type
_entity.pdbx_description
1 polymer ?
#
loop_
_entity_poly.entity_id
_entity_poly.type
_entity_poly.pdbx_seq_one_letter_code
_entity_poly.pdbx_strand_id
1 'polypeptide(L)'
;MHFCSRTEADLTTAHTSDRAFGSAVDVSQPEQVNSWVEKCASHSGSIDVIVANVSALVMGDEGSDWSKAFQTDLMGTHSLVNAALPHLLKSKGNIVTIASVSGRIIDFSAGPGPYGAMKAALIHYTSQLSHKYAPQGVRANTVSPGNIYIEDGVWGNIERTMPEFFSKQLADNPLGRMGKAEEVADVVVFLASGKAAFVTGANMTVDGALATGIQF
;
A
#
# COMPACT_ATOMS: atom_id res chain seq x y z
N MET A 1 -15.94 -5.92 4.54
CA MET A 1 -14.73 -5.39 3.87
C MET A 1 -14.80 -5.74 2.39
N HIS A 2 -14.45 -4.80 1.49
CA HIS A 2 -14.29 -5.06 0.06
C HIS A 2 -12.81 -5.05 -0.28
N PHE A 3 -12.39 -5.93 -1.17
CA PHE A 3 -11.02 -5.97 -1.68
C PHE A 3 -11.01 -6.28 -3.17
N CYS A 4 -9.94 -5.95 -3.86
CA CYS A 4 -9.80 -6.23 -5.26
C CYS A 4 -8.42 -6.81 -5.60
N SER A 5 -8.39 -7.60 -6.66
CA SER A 5 -7.21 -8.07 -7.36
C SER A 5 -7.47 -8.09 -8.86
N ARG A 6 -6.43 -8.26 -9.67
CA ARG A 6 -6.61 -8.33 -11.13
C ARG A 6 -7.23 -9.64 -11.60
N THR A 7 -7.05 -10.72 -10.85
CA THR A 7 -7.50 -12.05 -11.26
C THR A 7 -8.44 -12.68 -10.24
N GLU A 8 -9.39 -13.50 -10.72
CA GLU A 8 -10.30 -14.27 -9.88
C GLU A 8 -9.56 -15.29 -9.00
N ALA A 9 -8.42 -15.83 -9.47
CA ALA A 9 -7.61 -16.76 -8.70
C ALA A 9 -7.07 -16.13 -7.41
N ASP A 10 -6.56 -14.90 -7.50
CA ASP A 10 -6.05 -14.15 -6.34
C ASP A 10 -7.19 -13.87 -5.33
N LEU A 11 -8.41 -13.61 -5.82
CA LEU A 11 -9.57 -13.35 -4.97
C LEU A 11 -9.95 -14.58 -4.15
N THR A 12 -9.89 -15.76 -4.74
CA THR A 12 -10.20 -17.01 -4.06
C THR A 12 -9.23 -17.29 -2.91
N THR A 13 -7.94 -17.03 -3.13
CA THR A 13 -6.90 -17.20 -2.10
C THR A 13 -7.04 -16.18 -0.97
N ALA A 14 -7.44 -14.95 -1.27
CA ALA A 14 -7.60 -13.87 -0.30
C ALA A 14 -8.93 -13.92 0.47
N HIS A 15 -9.90 -14.74 0.04
CA HIS A 15 -11.21 -14.84 0.67
C HIS A 15 -11.14 -15.67 1.95
N THR A 16 -10.96 -15.00 3.08
CA THR A 16 -10.78 -15.66 4.40
C THR A 16 -11.99 -15.52 5.34
N SER A 17 -13.07 -14.85 4.91
CA SER A 17 -14.21 -14.54 5.78
C SER A 17 -15.46 -14.22 4.95
N ASP A 18 -16.64 -14.65 5.42
CA ASP A 18 -17.95 -14.29 4.85
C ASP A 18 -18.26 -12.78 4.86
N ARG A 19 -17.41 -11.98 5.52
CA ARG A 19 -17.47 -10.52 5.55
C ARG A 19 -16.49 -9.84 4.58
N ALA A 20 -15.77 -10.62 3.78
CA ALA A 20 -14.80 -10.14 2.78
C ALA A 20 -15.35 -10.41 1.37
N PHE A 21 -15.48 -9.35 0.57
CA PHE A 21 -16.05 -9.38 -0.78
C PHE A 21 -14.98 -9.01 -1.80
N GLY A 22 -14.55 -9.98 -2.59
CA GLY A 22 -13.56 -9.81 -3.64
C GLY A 22 -14.18 -9.34 -4.97
N SER A 23 -13.43 -8.56 -5.73
CA SER A 23 -13.80 -8.14 -7.08
C SER A 23 -12.58 -8.10 -7.99
N ALA A 24 -12.70 -8.61 -9.22
CA ALA A 24 -11.66 -8.47 -10.22
C ALA A 24 -11.65 -7.03 -10.75
N VAL A 25 -10.56 -6.30 -10.49
CA VAL A 25 -10.39 -4.88 -10.88
C VAL A 25 -8.94 -4.63 -11.25
N ASP A 26 -8.71 -4.08 -12.42
CA ASP A 26 -7.44 -3.51 -12.80
C ASP A 26 -7.40 -2.04 -12.38
N VAL A 27 -6.60 -1.73 -11.35
CA VAL A 27 -6.51 -0.38 -10.81
C VAL A 27 -5.84 0.62 -11.76
N SER A 28 -5.18 0.16 -12.81
CA SER A 28 -4.67 1.02 -13.88
C SER A 28 -5.77 1.57 -14.80
N GLN A 29 -7.01 1.08 -14.64
CA GLN A 29 -8.19 1.47 -15.41
C GLN A 29 -9.15 2.28 -14.52
N PRO A 30 -9.17 3.61 -14.59
CA PRO A 30 -9.97 4.47 -13.70
C PRO A 30 -11.47 4.12 -13.69
N GLU A 31 -12.03 3.71 -14.82
CA GLU A 31 -13.44 3.36 -14.95
C GLU A 31 -13.79 2.10 -14.13
N GLN A 32 -12.87 1.12 -14.10
CA GLN A 32 -13.05 -0.08 -13.28
C GLN A 32 -13.02 0.27 -11.79
N VAL A 33 -12.07 1.13 -11.39
CA VAL A 33 -11.96 1.61 -10.00
C VAL A 33 -13.22 2.35 -9.58
N ASN A 34 -13.70 3.30 -10.39
CA ASN A 34 -14.92 4.05 -10.12
C ASN A 34 -16.13 3.13 -9.97
N SER A 35 -16.35 2.21 -10.92
CA SER A 35 -17.44 1.26 -10.87
C SER A 35 -17.39 0.35 -9.64
N TRP A 36 -16.19 -0.09 -9.25
CA TRP A 36 -15.99 -0.91 -8.06
C TRP A 36 -16.30 -0.15 -6.77
N VAL A 37 -15.81 1.08 -6.63
CA VAL A 37 -16.05 1.92 -5.45
C VAL A 37 -17.56 2.17 -5.26
N GLU A 38 -18.29 2.48 -6.34
CA GLU A 38 -19.73 2.68 -6.26
C GLU A 38 -20.47 1.39 -5.87
N LYS A 39 -20.05 0.23 -6.36
CA LYS A 39 -20.59 -1.07 -5.93
C LYS A 39 -20.34 -1.30 -4.44
N CYS A 40 -19.14 -1.01 -3.95
CA CYS A 40 -18.79 -1.13 -2.52
C CYS A 40 -19.67 -0.22 -1.66
N ALA A 41 -19.83 1.04 -2.07
CA ALA A 41 -20.66 2.01 -1.36
C ALA A 41 -22.14 1.57 -1.34
N SER A 42 -22.66 1.10 -2.46
CA SER A 42 -24.05 0.63 -2.57
C SER A 42 -24.29 -0.62 -1.71
N HIS A 43 -23.33 -1.55 -1.65
CA HIS A 43 -23.43 -2.77 -0.86
C HIS A 43 -23.37 -2.51 0.65
N SER A 44 -22.45 -1.64 1.09
CA SER A 44 -22.18 -1.40 2.51
C SER A 44 -22.89 -0.19 3.10
N GLY A 45 -23.48 0.67 2.27
CA GLY A 45 -24.14 1.92 2.67
C GLY A 45 -23.18 3.06 2.96
N SER A 46 -21.91 2.79 3.25
CA SER A 46 -20.85 3.79 3.46
C SER A 46 -19.48 3.26 3.05
N ILE A 47 -18.53 4.18 2.85
CA ILE A 47 -17.09 3.89 2.81
C ILE A 47 -16.44 4.76 3.87
N ASP A 48 -15.85 4.12 4.87
CA ASP A 48 -15.24 4.79 6.01
C ASP A 48 -13.71 4.76 5.91
N VAL A 49 -13.16 3.74 5.24
CA VAL A 49 -11.71 3.55 5.08
C VAL A 49 -11.41 3.04 3.69
N ILE A 50 -10.37 3.61 3.07
CA ILE A 50 -9.72 3.00 1.91
C ILE A 50 -8.27 2.68 2.24
N VAL A 51 -7.80 1.54 1.71
CA VAL A 51 -6.40 1.11 1.80
C VAL A 51 -5.86 0.93 0.37
N ALA A 52 -4.97 1.82 -0.05
CA ALA A 52 -4.30 1.74 -1.34
C ALA A 52 -3.04 0.88 -1.20
N ASN A 53 -3.17 -0.43 -1.44
CA ASN A 53 -2.11 -1.42 -1.26
C ASN A 53 -1.54 -1.97 -2.58
N VAL A 54 -2.25 -1.81 -3.69
CA VAL A 54 -1.85 -2.39 -4.99
C VAL A 54 -0.55 -1.76 -5.47
N SER A 55 0.37 -2.61 -5.97
CA SER A 55 1.61 -2.19 -6.61
C SER A 55 1.91 -3.06 -7.82
N ALA A 56 2.53 -2.48 -8.83
CA ALA A 56 3.02 -3.20 -9.99
C ALA A 56 4.26 -4.04 -9.68
N LEU A 57 4.96 -3.75 -8.57
CA LEU A 57 6.22 -4.40 -8.14
C LEU A 57 7.25 -4.50 -9.29
N VAL A 58 7.38 -3.41 -10.05
CA VAL A 58 8.30 -3.36 -11.19
C VAL A 58 9.71 -3.07 -10.69
N MET A 59 10.64 -3.96 -11.04
CA MET A 59 12.06 -3.86 -10.64
C MET A 59 13.00 -3.54 -11.83
N GLY A 60 12.46 -3.42 -13.04
CA GLY A 60 13.22 -3.01 -14.22
C GLY A 60 13.32 -1.47 -14.35
N ASP A 61 14.13 -1.00 -15.32
CA ASP A 61 14.39 0.44 -15.54
C ASP A 61 14.05 0.88 -16.97
N GLU A 62 13.32 0.06 -17.71
CA GLU A 62 12.87 0.41 -19.06
C GLU A 62 11.70 1.40 -19.03
N GLY A 63 11.51 2.16 -20.12
CA GLY A 63 10.39 3.11 -20.20
C GLY A 63 9.01 2.48 -20.00
N SER A 64 8.83 1.22 -20.41
CA SER A 64 7.62 0.43 -20.15
C SER A 64 7.42 0.12 -18.66
N ASP A 65 8.52 -0.10 -17.92
CA ASP A 65 8.51 -0.34 -16.48
C ASP A 65 8.05 0.91 -15.72
N TRP A 66 8.60 2.06 -16.08
CA TRP A 66 8.19 3.36 -15.54
C TRP A 66 6.71 3.64 -15.82
N SER A 67 6.25 3.41 -17.05
CA SER A 67 4.84 3.59 -17.41
C SER A 67 3.93 2.69 -16.60
N LYS A 68 4.27 1.41 -16.45
CA LYS A 68 3.50 0.44 -15.68
C LYS A 68 3.43 0.80 -14.20
N ALA A 69 4.56 1.14 -13.58
CA ALA A 69 4.61 1.56 -12.18
C ALA A 69 3.80 2.84 -11.96
N PHE A 70 3.95 3.85 -12.82
CA PHE A 70 3.19 5.09 -12.75
C PHE A 70 1.68 4.84 -12.82
N GLN A 71 1.21 4.07 -13.81
CA GLN A 71 -0.22 3.81 -14.01
C GLN A 71 -0.82 2.99 -12.85
N THR A 72 -0.11 1.98 -12.37
CA THR A 72 -0.64 1.10 -11.32
C THR A 72 -0.50 1.71 -9.94
N ASP A 73 0.72 2.10 -9.55
CA ASP A 73 1.01 2.51 -8.17
C ASP A 73 0.48 3.92 -7.87
N LEU A 74 0.80 4.90 -8.73
CA LEU A 74 0.43 6.29 -8.46
C LEU A 74 -0.97 6.63 -8.99
N MET A 75 -1.24 6.38 -10.28
CA MET A 75 -2.54 6.72 -10.87
C MET A 75 -3.67 5.83 -10.37
N GLY A 76 -3.40 4.54 -10.11
CA GLY A 76 -4.36 3.63 -9.48
C GLY A 76 -4.76 4.11 -8.08
N THR A 77 -3.79 4.54 -7.26
CA THR A 77 -4.05 5.14 -5.95
C THR A 77 -4.83 6.45 -6.09
N HIS A 78 -4.45 7.32 -7.02
CA HIS A 78 -5.16 8.58 -7.29
C HIS A 78 -6.63 8.32 -7.69
N SER A 79 -6.88 7.35 -8.57
CA SER A 79 -8.23 6.99 -9.01
C SER A 79 -9.07 6.46 -7.85
N LEU A 80 -8.51 5.59 -7.00
CA LEU A 80 -9.19 5.09 -5.81
C LEU A 80 -9.57 6.23 -4.84
N VAL A 81 -8.61 7.12 -4.57
CA VAL A 81 -8.87 8.28 -3.69
C VAL A 81 -9.99 9.16 -4.25
N ASN A 82 -9.92 9.52 -5.54
CA ASN A 82 -10.93 10.39 -6.16
C ASN A 82 -12.33 9.74 -6.16
N ALA A 83 -12.42 8.46 -6.49
CA ALA A 83 -13.69 7.74 -6.49
C ALA A 83 -14.30 7.65 -5.07
N ALA A 84 -13.47 7.38 -4.07
CA ALA A 84 -13.93 7.21 -2.69
C ALA A 84 -14.14 8.53 -1.94
N LEU A 85 -13.53 9.64 -2.40
CA LEU A 85 -13.52 10.91 -1.69
C LEU A 85 -14.91 11.44 -1.29
N PRO A 86 -15.95 11.43 -2.16
CA PRO A 86 -17.28 11.88 -1.76
C PRO A 86 -17.85 11.09 -0.58
N HIS A 87 -17.56 9.80 -0.52
CA HIS A 87 -17.99 8.92 0.58
C HIS A 87 -17.19 9.20 1.85
N LEU A 88 -15.85 9.35 1.73
CA LEU A 88 -14.96 9.65 2.86
C LEU A 88 -15.26 11.01 3.47
N LEU A 89 -15.61 12.01 2.68
CA LEU A 89 -16.02 13.33 3.20
C LEU A 89 -17.31 13.23 4.02
N LYS A 90 -18.27 12.41 3.56
CA LYS A 90 -19.53 12.18 4.27
C LYS A 90 -19.33 11.40 5.58
N SER A 91 -18.49 10.39 5.58
CA SER A 91 -18.20 9.54 6.76
C SER A 91 -17.16 10.13 7.70
N LYS A 92 -16.44 11.20 7.31
CA LYS A 92 -15.22 11.70 7.96
C LYS A 92 -14.17 10.60 8.08
N GLY A 93 -13.96 9.91 6.98
CA GLY A 93 -13.25 8.65 6.89
C GLY A 93 -11.73 8.76 6.86
N ASN A 94 -11.09 7.74 6.33
CA ASN A 94 -9.66 7.56 6.46
C ASN A 94 -9.04 6.97 5.19
N ILE A 95 -7.88 7.46 4.83
CA ILE A 95 -7.04 7.00 3.72
C ILE A 95 -5.77 6.39 4.32
N VAL A 96 -5.45 5.16 3.98
CA VAL A 96 -4.15 4.55 4.27
C VAL A 96 -3.51 4.12 2.96
N THR A 97 -2.30 4.61 2.69
CA THR A 97 -1.52 4.19 1.52
C THR A 97 -0.36 3.30 1.95
N ILE A 98 -0.09 2.25 1.17
CA ILE A 98 1.06 1.38 1.40
C ILE A 98 2.17 1.79 0.44
N ALA A 99 3.19 2.45 1.01
CA ALA A 99 4.41 2.80 0.31
C ALA A 99 5.50 1.72 0.50
N SER A 100 6.71 2.11 0.82
CA SER A 100 7.85 1.24 1.14
C SER A 100 8.96 2.09 1.75
N VAL A 101 9.85 1.47 2.51
CA VAL A 101 11.13 2.11 2.90
C VAL A 101 11.95 2.52 1.69
N SER A 102 11.83 1.82 0.55
CA SER A 102 12.48 2.19 -0.72
C SER A 102 12.03 3.56 -1.26
N GLY A 103 10.91 4.11 -0.79
CA GLY A 103 10.52 5.49 -1.08
C GLY A 103 11.22 6.55 -0.24
N ARG A 104 12.06 6.14 0.72
CA ARG A 104 12.76 7.03 1.67
C ARG A 104 14.27 6.84 1.69
N ILE A 105 14.73 5.64 1.41
CA ILE A 105 16.15 5.29 1.38
C ILE A 105 16.52 4.77 0.00
N ILE A 106 17.80 4.85 -0.33
CA ILE A 106 18.32 4.19 -1.52
C ILE A 106 18.42 2.69 -1.19
N ASP A 107 17.52 1.92 -1.77
CA ASP A 107 17.48 0.47 -1.59
C ASP A 107 18.23 -0.19 -2.74
N PHE A 108 19.39 -0.74 -2.43
CA PHE A 108 20.21 -1.45 -3.41
C PHE A 108 19.61 -2.79 -3.84
N SER A 109 18.64 -3.33 -3.10
CA SER A 109 17.98 -4.57 -3.47
C SER A 109 17.02 -4.39 -4.65
N ALA A 110 16.39 -3.22 -4.74
CA ALA A 110 15.51 -2.88 -5.85
C ALA A 110 16.26 -2.33 -7.09
N GLY A 111 17.50 -1.87 -6.92
CA GLY A 111 18.27 -1.21 -7.97
C GLY A 111 17.69 0.15 -8.40
N PRO A 112 18.27 0.81 -9.41
CA PRO A 112 17.64 1.97 -10.03
C PRO A 112 16.38 1.54 -10.77
N GLY A 113 15.31 2.36 -10.67
CA GLY A 113 14.05 2.05 -11.32
C GLY A 113 12.86 2.79 -10.71
N PRO A 114 11.65 2.55 -11.22
CA PRO A 114 10.47 3.31 -10.83
C PRO A 114 9.94 2.98 -9.44
N TYR A 115 10.25 1.80 -8.86
CA TYR A 115 9.61 1.35 -7.63
C TYR A 115 9.77 2.34 -6.48
N GLY A 116 11.02 2.65 -6.09
CA GLY A 116 11.29 3.60 -5.00
C GLY A 116 10.73 5.00 -5.31
N ALA A 117 10.86 5.46 -6.57
CA ALA A 117 10.34 6.74 -7.01
C ALA A 117 8.81 6.84 -6.85
N MET A 118 8.06 5.82 -7.26
CA MET A 118 6.59 5.80 -7.09
C MET A 118 6.21 5.70 -5.61
N LYS A 119 6.94 4.95 -4.81
CA LYS A 119 6.69 4.87 -3.35
C LYS A 119 6.99 6.20 -2.65
N ALA A 120 8.01 6.95 -3.06
CA ALA A 120 8.25 8.32 -2.59
C ALA A 120 7.12 9.27 -2.99
N ALA A 121 6.64 9.18 -4.23
CA ALA A 121 5.52 9.98 -4.71
C ALA A 121 4.24 9.70 -3.91
N LEU A 122 3.96 8.44 -3.54
CA LEU A 122 2.81 8.07 -2.70
C LEU A 122 2.90 8.67 -1.29
N ILE A 123 4.08 8.67 -0.66
CA ILE A 123 4.30 9.30 0.65
C ILE A 123 3.96 10.78 0.57
N HIS A 124 4.50 11.47 -0.44
CA HIS A 124 4.26 12.91 -0.61
C HIS A 124 2.78 13.20 -0.92
N TYR A 125 2.17 12.44 -1.84
CA TYR A 125 0.77 12.60 -2.20
C TYR A 125 -0.16 12.42 -1.00
N THR A 126 0.08 11.40 -0.18
CA THR A 126 -0.71 11.14 1.03
C THR A 126 -0.59 12.26 2.05
N SER A 127 0.61 12.82 2.20
CA SER A 127 0.82 14.01 3.05
C SER A 127 0.03 15.22 2.55
N GLN A 128 -0.02 15.45 1.23
CA GLN A 128 -0.86 16.51 0.65
C GLN A 128 -2.36 16.26 0.88
N LEU A 129 -2.83 15.02 0.76
CA LEU A 129 -4.23 14.65 1.04
C LEU A 129 -4.59 14.93 2.49
N SER A 130 -3.69 14.58 3.44
CA SER A 130 -3.91 14.83 4.86
C SER A 130 -4.11 16.33 5.14
N HIS A 131 -3.23 17.18 4.62
CA HIS A 131 -3.32 18.63 4.82
C HIS A 131 -4.59 19.21 4.19
N LYS A 132 -4.94 18.75 2.98
CA LYS A 132 -6.10 19.26 2.24
C LYS A 132 -7.42 18.89 2.90
N TYR A 133 -7.56 17.67 3.42
CA TYR A 133 -8.86 17.12 3.84
C TYR A 133 -9.02 17.00 5.36
N ALA A 134 -8.00 17.25 6.17
CA ALA A 134 -8.12 17.31 7.62
C ALA A 134 -9.18 18.33 8.11
N PRO A 135 -9.33 19.54 7.51
CA PRO A 135 -10.40 20.47 7.91
C PRO A 135 -11.81 19.91 7.71
N GLN A 136 -11.98 18.91 6.84
CA GLN A 136 -13.24 18.23 6.58
C GLN A 136 -13.39 16.91 7.38
N GLY A 137 -12.42 16.62 8.25
CA GLY A 137 -12.45 15.45 9.12
C GLY A 137 -11.90 14.16 8.50
N VAL A 138 -11.35 14.22 7.28
CA VAL A 138 -10.71 13.04 6.64
C VAL A 138 -9.24 12.99 7.01
N ARG A 139 -8.79 11.85 7.51
CA ARG A 139 -7.38 11.57 7.81
C ARG A 139 -6.72 10.83 6.65
N ALA A 140 -5.42 11.04 6.43
CA ALA A 140 -4.65 10.31 5.45
C ALA A 140 -3.25 10.03 6.00
N ASN A 141 -2.83 8.76 5.98
CA ASN A 141 -1.54 8.32 6.49
C ASN A 141 -0.92 7.28 5.55
N THR A 142 0.39 7.16 5.62
CA THR A 142 1.17 6.17 4.87
C THR A 142 1.74 5.13 5.82
N VAL A 143 1.78 3.88 5.38
CA VAL A 143 2.59 2.82 5.98
C VAL A 143 3.71 2.48 5.01
N SER A 144 4.94 2.43 5.50
CA SER A 144 6.14 2.10 4.72
C SER A 144 6.78 0.82 5.26
N PRO A 145 6.42 -0.36 4.73
CA PRO A 145 7.04 -1.62 5.13
C PRO A 145 8.50 -1.71 4.69
N GLY A 146 9.30 -2.44 5.47
CA GLY A 146 10.62 -2.92 5.08
C GLY A 146 10.56 -4.27 4.37
N ASN A 147 11.51 -5.16 4.70
CA ASN A 147 11.55 -6.52 4.19
C ASN A 147 10.47 -7.38 4.86
N ILE A 148 9.39 -7.67 4.14
CA ILE A 148 8.24 -8.45 4.63
C ILE A 148 8.23 -9.79 3.91
N TYR A 149 8.38 -10.89 4.68
CA TYR A 149 8.40 -12.24 4.14
C TYR A 149 6.97 -12.75 3.90
N ILE A 150 6.74 -13.19 2.67
CA ILE A 150 5.55 -13.92 2.23
C ILE A 150 6.07 -15.10 1.41
N GLU A 151 5.68 -16.32 1.76
CA GLU A 151 6.22 -17.56 1.16
C GLU A 151 6.05 -17.60 -0.36
N ASP A 152 4.85 -17.25 -0.86
CA ASP A 152 4.54 -17.18 -2.29
C ASP A 152 4.77 -15.78 -2.88
N GLY A 153 5.42 -14.88 -2.13
CA GLY A 153 5.74 -13.52 -2.53
C GLY A 153 7.18 -13.34 -3.05
N VAL A 154 7.58 -12.06 -3.13
CA VAL A 154 8.91 -11.67 -3.64
C VAL A 154 10.03 -12.32 -2.82
N TRP A 155 9.99 -12.20 -1.48
CA TRP A 155 11.06 -12.70 -0.63
C TRP A 155 11.11 -14.22 -0.56
N GLY A 156 9.98 -14.93 -0.57
CA GLY A 156 9.96 -16.39 -0.66
C GLY A 156 10.47 -16.90 -2.00
N ASN A 157 10.22 -16.19 -3.11
CA ASN A 157 10.83 -16.50 -4.40
C ASN A 157 12.34 -16.25 -4.39
N ILE A 158 12.80 -15.13 -3.82
CA ILE A 158 14.23 -14.81 -3.68
C ILE A 158 14.95 -15.85 -2.80
N GLU A 159 14.34 -16.29 -1.71
CA GLU A 159 14.89 -17.35 -0.86
C GLU A 159 15.17 -18.64 -1.64
N ARG A 160 14.23 -19.03 -2.51
CA ARG A 160 14.37 -20.25 -3.35
C ARG A 160 15.36 -20.08 -4.49
N THR A 161 15.42 -18.91 -5.11
CA THR A 161 16.18 -18.70 -6.35
C THR A 161 17.53 -18.04 -6.15
N MET A 162 17.70 -17.26 -5.07
CA MET A 162 18.91 -16.49 -4.74
C MET A 162 19.21 -16.54 -3.23
N PRO A 163 19.48 -17.74 -2.66
CA PRO A 163 19.57 -17.93 -1.19
C PRO A 163 20.70 -17.13 -0.55
N GLU A 164 21.81 -16.90 -1.24
CA GLU A 164 22.91 -16.06 -0.72
C GLU A 164 22.50 -14.59 -0.59
N PHE A 165 21.77 -14.08 -1.60
CA PHE A 165 21.24 -12.73 -1.54
C PHE A 165 20.17 -12.60 -0.44
N PHE A 166 19.28 -13.59 -0.31
CA PHE A 166 18.29 -13.64 0.76
C PHE A 166 18.97 -13.60 2.14
N SER A 167 19.99 -14.45 2.37
CA SER A 167 20.71 -14.50 3.65
C SER A 167 21.38 -13.17 3.98
N LYS A 168 21.95 -12.48 2.99
CA LYS A 168 22.52 -11.15 3.17
C LYS A 168 21.44 -10.15 3.57
N GLN A 169 20.33 -10.10 2.84
CA GLN A 169 19.22 -9.19 3.13
C GLN A 169 18.56 -9.48 4.48
N LEU A 170 18.53 -10.74 4.89
CA LEU A 170 18.05 -11.13 6.22
C LEU A 170 18.97 -10.60 7.32
N ALA A 171 20.29 -10.69 7.13
CA ALA A 171 21.29 -10.20 8.08
C ALA A 171 21.26 -8.68 8.25
N ASP A 172 20.81 -7.94 7.22
CA ASP A 172 20.68 -6.49 7.26
C ASP A 172 19.50 -6.02 8.12
N ASN A 173 18.59 -6.93 8.52
CA ASN A 173 17.46 -6.58 9.39
C ASN A 173 17.88 -6.58 10.88
N PRO A 174 17.87 -5.44 11.57
CA PRO A 174 18.36 -5.35 12.95
C PRO A 174 17.61 -6.23 13.96
N LEU A 175 16.32 -6.52 13.71
CA LEU A 175 15.55 -7.47 14.53
C LEU A 175 15.88 -8.95 14.23
N GLY A 176 16.86 -9.26 13.35
CA GLY A 176 17.29 -10.61 13.02
C GLY A 176 16.29 -11.43 12.21
N ARG A 177 15.25 -10.81 11.69
CA ARG A 177 14.23 -11.45 10.85
C ARG A 177 13.58 -10.44 9.91
N MET A 178 12.94 -10.93 8.87
CA MET A 178 11.99 -10.13 8.10
C MET A 178 10.66 -9.98 8.86
N GLY A 179 9.91 -8.94 8.56
CA GLY A 179 8.56 -8.73 9.09
C GLY A 179 7.55 -9.70 8.47
N LYS A 180 6.38 -9.80 9.08
CA LYS A 180 5.24 -10.56 8.57
C LYS A 180 4.18 -9.62 8.02
N ALA A 181 3.33 -10.10 7.12
CA ALA A 181 2.24 -9.33 6.56
C ALA A 181 1.27 -8.82 7.63
N GLU A 182 1.01 -9.64 8.66
CA GLU A 182 0.15 -9.31 9.80
C GLU A 182 0.69 -8.12 10.61
N GLU A 183 2.01 -7.99 10.75
CA GLU A 183 2.63 -6.87 11.48
C GLU A 183 2.42 -5.54 10.74
N VAL A 184 2.37 -5.57 9.42
CA VAL A 184 1.99 -4.41 8.61
C VAL A 184 0.49 -4.13 8.72
N ALA A 185 -0.33 -5.18 8.66
CA ALA A 185 -1.78 -5.07 8.75
C ALA A 185 -2.24 -4.49 10.11
N ASP A 186 -1.59 -4.85 11.22
CA ASP A 186 -1.89 -4.30 12.54
C ASP A 186 -1.70 -2.77 12.58
N VAL A 187 -0.65 -2.26 11.95
CA VAL A 187 -0.42 -0.81 11.84
C VAL A 187 -1.46 -0.15 10.94
N VAL A 188 -1.85 -0.79 9.83
CA VAL A 188 -2.93 -0.31 8.97
C VAL A 188 -4.24 -0.23 9.74
N VAL A 189 -4.60 -1.28 10.50
CA VAL A 189 -5.80 -1.32 11.33
C VAL A 189 -5.77 -0.24 12.42
N PHE A 190 -4.63 -0.03 13.07
CA PHE A 190 -4.46 1.08 14.02
C PHE A 190 -4.75 2.42 13.37
N LEU A 191 -4.09 2.73 12.25
CA LEU A 191 -4.28 4.00 11.53
C LEU A 191 -5.71 4.16 11.01
N ALA A 192 -6.35 3.08 10.57
CA ALA A 192 -7.73 3.06 10.13
C ALA A 192 -8.74 3.29 11.26
N SER A 193 -8.38 2.99 12.49
CA SER A 193 -9.29 3.02 13.64
C SER A 193 -9.42 4.41 14.27
N GLY A 194 -10.42 4.57 15.16
CA GLY A 194 -10.59 5.74 16.01
C GLY A 194 -9.47 5.92 17.06
N LYS A 195 -8.62 4.90 17.29
CA LYS A 195 -7.45 5.02 18.17
C LYS A 195 -6.37 5.95 17.60
N ALA A 196 -6.36 6.14 16.29
CA ALA A 196 -5.49 7.08 15.58
C ALA A 196 -6.19 8.41 15.23
N ALA A 197 -7.19 8.83 16.02
CA ALA A 197 -8.03 10.00 15.70
C ALA A 197 -7.26 11.31 15.54
N PHE A 198 -6.06 11.43 16.12
CA PHE A 198 -5.21 12.62 16.02
C PHE A 198 -3.95 12.37 15.17
N VAL A 199 -3.91 11.26 14.41
CA VAL A 199 -2.80 10.90 13.51
C VAL A 199 -3.25 11.11 12.07
N THR A 200 -2.67 12.11 11.41
CA THR A 200 -2.86 12.37 9.98
C THR A 200 -1.59 12.99 9.39
N GLY A 201 -1.24 12.66 8.15
CA GLY A 201 0.00 13.08 7.49
C GLY A 201 1.24 12.29 7.92
N ALA A 202 1.09 11.28 8.76
CA ALA A 202 2.21 10.44 9.19
C ALA A 202 2.60 9.45 8.09
N ASN A 203 3.91 9.17 8.03
CA ASN A 203 4.45 8.01 7.34
C ASN A 203 5.02 7.04 8.38
N MET A 204 4.31 5.96 8.64
CA MET A 204 4.66 4.99 9.67
C MET A 204 5.49 3.86 9.07
N THR A 205 6.76 3.79 9.48
CA THR A 205 7.70 2.76 9.02
C THR A 205 7.50 1.47 9.83
N VAL A 206 7.38 0.32 9.14
CA VAL A 206 7.22 -1.01 9.73
C VAL A 206 8.31 -1.91 9.13
N ASP A 207 9.53 -1.79 9.63
CA ASP A 207 10.71 -2.32 8.97
C ASP A 207 11.74 -2.99 9.91
N GLY A 208 11.46 -3.08 11.20
CA GLY A 208 12.41 -3.64 12.16
C GLY A 208 13.70 -2.85 12.27
N ALA A 209 13.67 -1.52 12.05
CA ALA A 209 14.79 -0.60 12.04
C ALA A 209 15.76 -0.80 10.84
N LEU A 210 15.29 -1.43 9.74
CA LEU A 210 16.08 -1.63 8.53
C LEU A 210 16.53 -0.30 7.92
N ALA A 211 15.63 0.67 7.81
CA ALA A 211 15.93 1.97 7.23
C ALA A 211 16.77 2.81 8.19
N THR A 212 17.95 3.20 7.76
CA THR A 212 18.84 4.11 8.50
C THR A 212 18.40 5.56 8.28
N GLY A 213 18.49 6.36 9.33
CA GLY A 213 18.15 7.79 9.31
C GLY A 213 17.00 8.14 10.25
N ILE A 214 16.92 9.42 10.58
CA ILE A 214 15.88 9.96 11.46
C ILE A 214 14.66 10.28 10.62
N GLN A 215 13.48 9.92 11.11
CA GLN A 215 12.22 10.33 10.51
C GLN A 215 11.83 11.70 11.06
N PHE A 216 11.78 12.70 10.19
CA PHE A 216 11.27 14.02 10.51
C PHE A 216 9.87 14.18 9.91
#